data_436b5de56078a3d5b27274488e55544c
#
_entry.id   436b5de56078a3d5b27274488e55544c
#
_cell.length_a   1.000
_cell.length_b   1.000
_cell.length_c   1.000
_cell.angle_alpha   90.00
_cell.angle_beta   90.00
_cell.angle_gamma   90.00
#
_symmetry.space_group_name_H-M   'P 1'
#
loop_
_entity.id
_entity.type
_entity.pdbx_description
1 polymer ?
#
loop_
_entity_poly.entity_id
_entity_poly.type
_entity_poly.pdbx_seq_one_letter_code
_entity_poly.pdbx_strand_id
1 'polypeptide(L)'
;MGLLSGAESPSIAKNSWPVYAFQNGVHFKTVKERVQVLKELGYHGIGSAKLAQSDIPLSQRLKHYDEAGLKLFSFYIGGKLTKEGHSYSPEIKEAIRQLKGRDTVLELFVQGNKQSNNDDQAVAFVREIADQAKASGLRVVLYPHANFYIDRIGDAVRIARKSGRDNVGVMFNLCHFLKVEPGSDLRKAITDAAPLLWQVSINGADKQGTSWGQLIQTLDQGDFDHQALLQMLHQIGFQGNIGFQCYAIRGDSRQNLKRSIDAWKKLR
;
A
#
# COMPACT_ATOMS: atom_id res chain seq x y z
N MET A 1 -11.48 53.00 13.03
CA MET A 1 -12.28 51.76 13.02
C MET A 1 -11.85 50.95 11.83
N GLY A 2 -10.88 50.08 12.02
CA GLY A 2 -10.34 49.22 10.96
C GLY A 2 -11.01 47.85 11.05
N LEU A 3 -11.70 47.45 9.99
CA LEU A 3 -12.28 46.12 9.82
C LEU A 3 -11.14 45.11 9.66
N LEU A 4 -10.99 44.17 10.57
CA LEU A 4 -10.16 42.99 10.45
C LEU A 4 -10.81 42.08 9.42
N SER A 5 -10.18 42.00 8.25
CA SER A 5 -10.47 40.98 7.21
C SER A 5 -10.21 39.61 7.82
N GLY A 6 -11.28 38.84 8.01
CA GLY A 6 -11.16 37.44 8.38
C GLY A 6 -10.47 36.67 7.25
N ALA A 7 -9.32 36.12 7.54
CA ALA A 7 -8.66 35.17 6.63
C ALA A 7 -9.58 33.94 6.49
N GLU A 8 -10.19 33.75 5.32
CA GLU A 8 -10.86 32.50 4.98
C GLU A 8 -9.85 31.35 5.08
N SER A 9 -10.20 30.36 5.89
CA SER A 9 -9.43 29.11 5.94
C SER A 9 -9.35 28.53 4.53
N PRO A 10 -8.17 28.11 4.04
CA PRO A 10 -8.06 27.55 2.68
C PRO A 10 -9.02 26.37 2.57
N SER A 11 -9.90 26.42 1.57
CA SER A 11 -10.78 25.31 1.25
C SER A 11 -9.91 24.07 1.02
N ILE A 12 -10.14 23.01 1.80
CA ILE A 12 -9.42 21.74 1.65
C ILE A 12 -9.73 21.24 0.23
N ALA A 13 -8.70 21.15 -0.61
CA ALA A 13 -8.85 20.60 -1.94
C ALA A 13 -9.44 19.19 -1.81
N LYS A 14 -10.53 18.91 -2.56
CA LYS A 14 -11.17 17.59 -2.54
C LYS A 14 -10.13 16.51 -2.85
N ASN A 15 -10.05 15.50 -1.99
CA ASN A 15 -9.13 14.37 -2.16
C ASN A 15 -9.42 13.69 -3.51
N SER A 16 -8.56 13.87 -4.48
CA SER A 16 -8.69 13.30 -5.83
C SER A 16 -7.93 12.00 -6.01
N TRP A 17 -7.28 11.50 -4.95
CA TRP A 17 -6.49 10.27 -5.03
C TRP A 17 -7.35 9.06 -5.42
N PRO A 18 -6.92 8.29 -6.42
CA PRO A 18 -7.55 7.02 -6.72
C PRO A 18 -7.47 6.06 -5.52
N VAL A 19 -8.57 5.36 -5.27
CA VAL A 19 -8.61 4.38 -4.17
C VAL A 19 -8.80 2.97 -4.70
N TYR A 20 -8.14 2.01 -4.04
CA TYR A 20 -8.23 0.61 -4.37
C TYR A 20 -8.36 -0.25 -3.10
N ALA A 21 -8.96 -1.43 -3.22
CA ALA A 21 -9.00 -2.42 -2.16
C ALA A 21 -7.82 -3.36 -2.28
N PHE A 22 -7.07 -3.56 -1.19
CA PHE A 22 -6.04 -4.59 -1.13
C PHE A 22 -6.72 -5.96 -1.01
N GLN A 23 -6.47 -6.85 -1.95
CA GLN A 23 -7.17 -8.13 -2.09
C GLN A 23 -7.04 -9.04 -0.87
N ASN A 24 -5.98 -8.93 -0.09
CA ASN A 24 -5.77 -9.75 1.08
C ASN A 24 -6.86 -9.49 2.13
N GLY A 25 -7.68 -10.49 2.43
CA GLY A 25 -8.84 -10.35 3.30
C GLY A 25 -10.17 -10.05 2.58
N VAL A 26 -10.16 -9.88 1.25
CA VAL A 26 -11.37 -9.71 0.45
C VAL A 26 -11.75 -11.05 -0.18
N HIS A 27 -12.84 -11.64 0.31
CA HIS A 27 -13.27 -12.99 -0.06
C HIS A 27 -14.54 -12.95 -0.92
N PHE A 28 -14.42 -13.46 -2.15
CA PHE A 28 -15.51 -13.70 -3.09
C PHE A 28 -15.30 -15.06 -3.75
N LYS A 29 -16.38 -15.69 -4.21
CA LYS A 29 -16.31 -17.01 -4.85
C LYS A 29 -15.49 -17.00 -6.13
N THR A 30 -15.54 -15.90 -6.88
CA THR A 30 -14.81 -15.75 -8.14
C THR A 30 -14.17 -14.38 -8.27
N VAL A 31 -13.15 -14.29 -9.14
CA VAL A 31 -12.54 -13.00 -9.52
C VAL A 31 -13.58 -12.08 -10.18
N LYS A 32 -14.46 -12.63 -11.01
CA LYS A 32 -15.51 -11.87 -11.69
C LYS A 32 -16.49 -11.22 -10.69
N GLU A 33 -16.92 -11.95 -9.67
CA GLU A 33 -17.78 -11.42 -8.60
C GLU A 33 -17.08 -10.27 -7.85
N ARG A 34 -15.83 -10.47 -7.44
CA ARG A 34 -15.04 -9.43 -6.77
C ARG A 34 -14.92 -8.16 -7.61
N VAL A 35 -14.59 -8.31 -8.87
CA VAL A 35 -14.46 -7.21 -9.83
C VAL A 35 -15.78 -6.44 -9.94
N GLN A 36 -16.90 -7.14 -10.07
CA GLN A 36 -18.23 -6.55 -10.13
C GLN A 36 -18.55 -5.74 -8.87
N VAL A 37 -18.30 -6.32 -7.70
CA VAL A 37 -18.55 -5.63 -6.42
C VAL A 37 -17.70 -4.38 -6.26
N LEU A 38 -16.40 -4.43 -6.58
CA LEU A 38 -15.53 -3.27 -6.49
C LEU A 38 -16.00 -2.14 -7.42
N LYS A 39 -16.39 -2.46 -8.64
CA LYS A 39 -16.93 -1.51 -9.61
C LYS A 39 -18.22 -0.86 -9.10
N GLU A 40 -19.18 -1.66 -8.64
CA GLU A 40 -20.46 -1.18 -8.10
C GLU A 40 -20.28 -0.26 -6.89
N LEU A 41 -19.32 -0.53 -6.03
CA LEU A 41 -19.02 0.29 -4.86
C LEU A 41 -18.26 1.56 -5.19
N GLY A 42 -17.69 1.67 -6.40
CA GLY A 42 -16.96 2.86 -6.87
C GLY A 42 -15.48 2.86 -6.49
N TYR A 43 -14.87 1.69 -6.31
CA TYR A 43 -13.42 1.59 -6.25
C TYR A 43 -12.81 1.81 -7.63
N HIS A 44 -11.64 2.44 -7.68
CA HIS A 44 -10.92 2.66 -8.93
C HIS A 44 -10.12 1.44 -9.38
N GLY A 45 -9.87 0.51 -8.45
CA GLY A 45 -9.12 -0.70 -8.75
C GLY A 45 -8.86 -1.60 -7.55
N ILE A 46 -7.84 -2.42 -7.69
CA ILE A 46 -7.47 -3.46 -6.74
C ILE A 46 -5.94 -3.47 -6.52
N GLY A 47 -5.51 -3.86 -5.32
CA GLY A 47 -4.17 -4.33 -5.03
C GLY A 47 -4.19 -5.85 -4.94
N SER A 48 -3.44 -6.55 -5.77
CA SER A 48 -3.40 -8.01 -5.76
C SER A 48 -2.37 -8.53 -4.77
N ALA A 49 -2.80 -9.41 -3.87
CA ALA A 49 -1.90 -10.18 -3.04
C ALA A 49 -1.69 -11.56 -3.67
N LYS A 50 -0.43 -11.97 -3.76
CA LYS A 50 0.05 -13.31 -4.14
C LYS A 50 -0.13 -13.74 -5.61
N LEU A 51 0.94 -14.30 -6.10
CA LEU A 51 1.03 -15.01 -7.38
C LEU A 51 0.09 -16.23 -7.44
N ALA A 52 -0.04 -16.96 -6.34
CA ALA A 52 -0.64 -18.30 -6.26
C ALA A 52 -2.02 -18.41 -5.60
N GLN A 53 -2.72 -17.31 -5.28
CA GLN A 53 -4.01 -17.38 -4.54
C GLN A 53 -5.27 -17.20 -5.40
N SER A 54 -5.18 -17.42 -6.69
CA SER A 54 -6.34 -17.30 -7.57
C SER A 54 -6.53 -18.60 -8.33
N ASP A 55 -7.78 -19.05 -8.41
CA ASP A 55 -8.19 -20.20 -9.21
C ASP A 55 -7.91 -20.03 -10.70
N ILE A 56 -7.53 -18.81 -11.12
CA ILE A 56 -7.24 -18.46 -12.51
C ILE A 56 -5.89 -17.73 -12.65
N PRO A 57 -5.17 -17.93 -13.77
CA PRO A 57 -3.89 -17.27 -14.05
C PRO A 57 -3.94 -15.74 -13.98
N LEU A 58 -2.79 -15.10 -13.71
CA LEU A 58 -2.70 -13.64 -13.65
C LEU A 58 -3.23 -12.98 -14.93
N SER A 59 -2.87 -13.51 -16.11
CA SER A 59 -3.35 -13.01 -17.41
C SER A 59 -4.88 -12.95 -17.52
N GLN A 60 -5.58 -13.95 -17.00
CA GLN A 60 -7.06 -13.96 -16.98
C GLN A 60 -7.61 -12.97 -15.96
N ARG A 61 -6.96 -12.83 -14.79
CA ARG A 61 -7.33 -11.81 -13.81
C ARG A 61 -7.21 -10.41 -14.38
N LEU A 62 -6.11 -10.12 -15.06
CA LEU A 62 -5.87 -8.84 -15.73
C LEU A 62 -6.96 -8.52 -16.74
N LYS A 63 -7.36 -9.51 -17.56
CA LYS A 63 -8.47 -9.36 -18.50
C LYS A 63 -9.78 -8.96 -17.81
N HIS A 64 -10.13 -9.61 -16.69
CA HIS A 64 -11.34 -9.25 -15.93
C HIS A 64 -11.27 -7.82 -15.35
N TYR A 65 -10.10 -7.38 -14.89
CA TYR A 65 -9.92 -6.00 -14.40
C TYR A 65 -10.10 -5.00 -15.56
N ASP A 66 -9.47 -5.25 -16.69
CA ASP A 66 -9.53 -4.38 -17.87
C ASP A 66 -10.97 -4.26 -18.41
N GLU A 67 -11.69 -5.38 -18.56
CA GLU A 67 -13.10 -5.42 -18.99
C GLU A 67 -14.04 -4.65 -18.04
N ALA A 68 -13.72 -4.60 -16.77
CA ALA A 68 -14.48 -3.83 -15.78
C ALA A 68 -14.08 -2.37 -15.67
N GLY A 69 -12.98 -1.95 -16.31
CA GLY A 69 -12.40 -0.63 -16.16
C GLY A 69 -11.73 -0.41 -14.79
N LEU A 70 -11.35 -1.48 -14.10
CA LEU A 70 -10.61 -1.42 -12.84
C LEU A 70 -9.11 -1.51 -13.09
N LYS A 71 -8.32 -0.64 -12.42
CA LYS A 71 -6.87 -0.72 -12.47
C LYS A 71 -6.33 -1.74 -11.46
N LEU A 72 -5.28 -2.47 -11.84
CA LEU A 72 -4.42 -3.14 -10.88
C LEU A 72 -3.37 -2.12 -10.40
N PHE A 73 -3.63 -1.47 -9.27
CA PHE A 73 -2.75 -0.42 -8.74
C PHE A 73 -1.49 -0.98 -8.13
N SER A 74 -1.59 -2.13 -7.46
CA SER A 74 -0.43 -2.73 -6.82
C SER A 74 -0.40 -4.25 -6.98
N PHE A 75 0.82 -4.79 -6.95
CA PHE A 75 1.06 -6.21 -6.95
C PHE A 75 2.05 -6.57 -5.83
N TYR A 76 1.56 -7.26 -4.80
CA TYR A 76 2.31 -7.58 -3.59
C TYR A 76 3.22 -8.77 -3.83
N ILE A 77 4.51 -8.55 -3.74
CA ILE A 77 5.58 -9.53 -3.94
C ILE A 77 6.65 -9.40 -2.86
N GLY A 78 7.51 -10.36 -2.76
CA GLY A 78 8.67 -10.24 -1.89
C GLY A 78 9.51 -11.50 -1.79
N GLY A 79 10.48 -11.44 -0.89
CA GLY A 79 11.42 -12.50 -0.65
C GLY A 79 12.03 -12.42 0.73
N LYS A 80 12.94 -13.34 0.97
CA LYS A 80 13.57 -13.55 2.27
C LYS A 80 15.08 -13.35 2.16
N LEU A 81 15.66 -12.60 3.08
CA LEU A 81 17.12 -12.55 3.26
C LEU A 81 17.59 -13.86 3.89
N THR A 82 18.67 -14.40 3.37
CA THR A 82 19.34 -15.61 3.86
C THR A 82 20.75 -15.26 4.36
N LYS A 83 21.49 -16.23 4.90
CA LYS A 83 22.89 -16.00 5.28
C LYS A 83 23.78 -15.68 4.06
N GLU A 84 23.47 -16.28 2.93
CA GLU A 84 24.26 -16.20 1.69
C GLU A 84 23.77 -15.07 0.74
N GLY A 85 22.65 -14.40 1.09
CA GLY A 85 22.07 -13.36 0.23
C GLY A 85 20.56 -13.23 0.37
N HIS A 86 19.79 -13.60 -0.65
CA HIS A 86 18.33 -13.57 -0.63
C HIS A 86 17.71 -14.66 -1.49
N SER A 87 16.42 -14.93 -1.27
CA SER A 87 15.62 -15.85 -2.07
C SER A 87 14.20 -15.34 -2.27
N TYR A 88 13.60 -15.60 -3.42
CA TYR A 88 12.21 -15.27 -3.74
C TYR A 88 11.62 -16.28 -4.76
N SER A 89 10.30 -16.30 -4.90
CA SER A 89 9.63 -17.19 -5.88
C SER A 89 10.01 -16.82 -7.32
N PRO A 90 10.40 -17.78 -8.15
CA PRO A 90 10.66 -17.53 -9.58
C PRO A 90 9.45 -17.01 -10.34
N GLU A 91 8.23 -17.23 -9.84
CA GLU A 91 6.99 -16.70 -10.41
C GLU A 91 6.94 -15.16 -10.42
N ILE A 92 7.73 -14.48 -9.58
CA ILE A 92 7.82 -13.02 -9.59
C ILE A 92 8.30 -12.49 -10.93
N LYS A 93 9.28 -13.16 -11.55
CA LYS A 93 9.80 -12.77 -12.88
C LYS A 93 8.72 -12.85 -13.94
N GLU A 94 7.91 -13.90 -13.91
CA GLU A 94 6.80 -14.09 -14.85
C GLU A 94 5.69 -13.04 -14.60
N ALA A 95 5.36 -12.75 -13.34
CA ALA A 95 4.40 -11.68 -13.02
C ALA A 95 4.87 -10.32 -13.53
N ILE A 96 6.14 -9.95 -13.29
CA ILE A 96 6.74 -8.70 -13.81
C ILE A 96 6.60 -8.63 -15.33
N ARG A 97 6.86 -9.73 -16.04
CA ARG A 97 6.71 -9.80 -17.50
C ARG A 97 5.26 -9.59 -17.95
N GLN A 98 4.29 -10.22 -17.28
CA GLN A 98 2.86 -10.06 -17.57
C GLN A 98 2.32 -8.66 -17.26
N LEU A 99 2.94 -7.95 -16.33
CA LEU A 99 2.56 -6.58 -15.94
C LEU A 99 3.25 -5.52 -16.82
N LYS A 100 4.09 -5.91 -17.77
CA LYS A 100 4.83 -4.97 -18.63
C LYS A 100 3.93 -3.89 -19.23
N GLY A 101 4.36 -2.64 -19.09
CA GLY A 101 3.66 -1.48 -19.63
C GLY A 101 2.39 -1.07 -18.88
N ARG A 102 2.05 -1.72 -17.76
CA ARG A 102 0.94 -1.33 -16.90
C ARG A 102 1.41 -0.29 -15.86
N ASP A 103 0.52 0.61 -15.48
CA ASP A 103 0.74 1.53 -14.37
C ASP A 103 0.46 0.82 -13.03
N THR A 104 1.13 -0.32 -12.83
CA THR A 104 1.06 -1.14 -11.62
C THR A 104 2.34 -0.98 -10.83
N VAL A 105 2.22 -0.75 -9.52
CA VAL A 105 3.36 -0.67 -8.62
C VAL A 105 3.60 -2.03 -7.97
N LEU A 106 4.85 -2.48 -7.90
CA LEU A 106 5.23 -3.68 -7.16
C LEU A 106 5.42 -3.31 -5.69
N GLU A 107 4.57 -3.82 -4.81
CA GLU A 107 4.71 -3.68 -3.35
C GLU A 107 5.67 -4.77 -2.85
N LEU A 108 6.93 -4.40 -2.64
CA LEU A 108 8.01 -5.32 -2.30
C LEU A 108 8.22 -5.39 -0.78
N PHE A 109 7.87 -6.52 -0.17
CA PHE A 109 8.28 -6.82 1.20
C PHE A 109 9.63 -7.53 1.24
N VAL A 110 10.39 -7.30 2.31
CA VAL A 110 11.69 -7.93 2.56
C VAL A 110 11.67 -8.62 3.91
N GLN A 111 11.54 -9.95 3.91
CA GLN A 111 11.63 -10.75 5.12
C GLN A 111 13.08 -10.91 5.56
N GLY A 112 13.31 -11.00 6.85
CA GLY A 112 14.63 -11.22 7.42
C GLY A 112 14.67 -10.85 8.89
N ASN A 113 15.80 -11.14 9.53
CA ASN A 113 16.02 -10.83 10.93
C ASN A 113 17.14 -9.77 11.03
N LYS A 114 16.87 -8.64 11.67
CA LYS A 114 17.85 -7.53 11.86
C LYS A 114 19.10 -7.92 12.64
N GLN A 115 19.07 -9.02 13.39
CA GLN A 115 20.24 -9.53 14.13
C GLN A 115 21.18 -10.36 13.24
N SER A 116 20.68 -10.98 12.16
CA SER A 116 21.43 -11.90 11.31
C SER A 116 21.56 -11.43 9.85
N ASN A 117 20.82 -10.42 9.45
CA ASN A 117 20.86 -9.83 8.11
C ASN A 117 21.30 -8.37 8.17
N ASN A 118 21.71 -7.83 7.04
CA ASN A 118 22.21 -6.48 6.94
C ASN A 118 21.63 -5.74 5.71
N ASP A 119 21.91 -4.44 5.66
CA ASP A 119 21.40 -3.58 4.58
C ASP A 119 21.95 -3.98 3.21
N ASP A 120 23.18 -4.50 3.09
CA ASP A 120 23.76 -4.85 1.79
C ASP A 120 23.01 -6.01 1.14
N GLN A 121 22.55 -6.99 1.93
CA GLN A 121 21.71 -8.09 1.46
C GLN A 121 20.34 -7.56 1.01
N ALA A 122 19.72 -6.66 1.79
CA ALA A 122 18.44 -6.05 1.44
C ALA A 122 18.54 -5.19 0.18
N VAL A 123 19.61 -4.38 0.07
CA VAL A 123 19.91 -3.54 -1.11
C VAL A 123 20.13 -4.40 -2.34
N ALA A 124 20.89 -5.51 -2.23
CA ALA A 124 21.11 -6.42 -3.36
C ALA A 124 19.77 -7.01 -3.87
N PHE A 125 18.90 -7.48 -2.96
CA PHE A 125 17.60 -7.99 -3.31
C PHE A 125 16.70 -6.92 -3.97
N VAL A 126 16.64 -5.73 -3.38
CA VAL A 126 15.85 -4.62 -3.92
C VAL A 126 16.33 -4.22 -5.31
N ARG A 127 17.66 -4.14 -5.53
CA ARG A 127 18.25 -3.84 -6.84
C ARG A 127 17.86 -4.88 -7.89
N GLU A 128 17.95 -6.15 -7.55
CA GLU A 128 17.60 -7.22 -8.49
C GLU A 128 16.14 -7.12 -8.96
N ILE A 129 15.19 -6.93 -8.03
CA ILE A 129 13.78 -6.76 -8.38
C ILE A 129 13.52 -5.44 -9.12
N ALA A 130 14.16 -4.35 -8.70
CA ALA A 130 14.01 -3.05 -9.34
C ALA A 130 14.51 -3.04 -10.79
N ASP A 131 15.65 -3.69 -11.07
CA ASP A 131 16.21 -3.78 -12.41
C ASP A 131 15.30 -4.60 -13.35
N GLN A 132 14.73 -5.72 -12.87
CA GLN A 132 13.73 -6.49 -13.60
C GLN A 132 12.43 -5.68 -13.84
N ALA A 133 11.95 -4.96 -12.82
CA ALA A 133 10.78 -4.10 -12.91
C ALA A 133 10.99 -2.97 -13.92
N LYS A 134 12.16 -2.30 -13.90
CA LYS A 134 12.53 -1.21 -14.82
C LYS A 134 12.52 -1.67 -16.28
N ALA A 135 13.03 -2.85 -16.56
CA ALA A 135 12.99 -3.45 -17.91
C ALA A 135 11.56 -3.68 -18.42
N SER A 136 10.58 -3.74 -17.53
CA SER A 136 9.15 -3.87 -17.84
C SER A 136 8.37 -2.56 -17.70
N GLY A 137 9.03 -1.43 -17.41
CA GLY A 137 8.41 -0.12 -17.21
C GLY A 137 7.64 0.00 -15.89
N LEU A 138 8.00 -0.81 -14.88
CA LEU A 138 7.31 -0.85 -13.59
C LEU A 138 8.12 -0.15 -12.49
N ARG A 139 7.38 0.38 -11.52
CA ARG A 139 7.93 0.94 -10.28
C ARG A 139 7.83 -0.06 -9.14
N VAL A 140 8.73 0.08 -8.16
CA VAL A 140 8.75 -0.71 -6.93
C VAL A 140 8.58 0.21 -5.75
N VAL A 141 7.71 -0.13 -4.80
CA VAL A 141 7.67 0.51 -3.48
C VAL A 141 8.05 -0.51 -2.42
N LEU A 142 8.93 -0.12 -1.51
CA LEU A 142 9.26 -0.95 -0.36
C LEU A 142 8.08 -0.92 0.62
N TYR A 143 7.59 -2.12 0.97
CA TYR A 143 6.44 -2.36 1.82
C TYR A 143 6.90 -2.64 3.26
N PRO A 144 6.81 -1.67 4.21
CA PRO A 144 7.09 -1.94 5.61
C PRO A 144 6.07 -2.95 6.18
N HIS A 145 6.56 -4.02 6.78
CA HIS A 145 5.73 -5.07 7.35
C HIS A 145 6.27 -5.52 8.71
N ALA A 146 5.44 -5.48 9.73
CA ALA A 146 5.80 -5.90 11.08
C ALA A 146 6.47 -7.29 11.10
N ASN A 147 7.55 -7.43 11.85
CA ASN A 147 8.38 -8.61 11.98
C ASN A 147 9.21 -8.99 10.73
N PHE A 148 9.34 -8.08 9.74
CA PHE A 148 10.21 -8.29 8.59
C PHE A 148 11.50 -7.46 8.73
N TYR A 149 12.45 -7.63 7.81
CA TYR A 149 13.67 -6.83 7.80
C TYR A 149 13.37 -5.35 7.57
N ILE A 150 12.50 -5.05 6.61
CA ILE A 150 11.92 -3.73 6.42
C ILE A 150 10.59 -3.72 7.17
N ASP A 151 10.59 -3.29 8.44
CA ASP A 151 9.37 -3.23 9.26
C ASP A 151 8.91 -1.80 9.56
N ARG A 152 9.78 -0.79 9.38
CA ARG A 152 9.49 0.63 9.60
C ARG A 152 9.59 1.42 8.31
N ILE A 153 8.86 2.53 8.23
CA ILE A 153 8.96 3.41 7.06
C ILE A 153 10.38 3.99 6.92
N GLY A 154 11.06 4.27 8.03
CA GLY A 154 12.46 4.72 8.02
C GLY A 154 13.43 3.68 7.45
N ASP A 155 13.18 2.39 7.67
CA ASP A 155 13.96 1.31 7.04
C ASP A 155 13.75 1.31 5.53
N ALA A 156 12.48 1.43 5.09
CA ALA A 156 12.16 1.50 3.66
C ALA A 156 12.86 2.68 2.98
N VAL A 157 12.81 3.87 3.58
CA VAL A 157 13.50 5.08 3.07
C VAL A 157 15.02 4.85 3.00
N ARG A 158 15.62 4.27 4.04
CA ARG A 158 17.05 3.98 4.09
C ARG A 158 17.47 3.02 2.99
N ILE A 159 16.75 1.91 2.82
CA ILE A 159 17.06 0.89 1.80
C ILE A 159 16.79 1.42 0.39
N ALA A 160 15.69 2.15 0.17
CA ALA A 160 15.38 2.76 -1.11
C ALA A 160 16.51 3.71 -1.55
N ARG A 161 16.99 4.59 -0.67
CA ARG A 161 18.14 5.49 -0.95
C ARG A 161 19.41 4.72 -1.25
N LYS A 162 19.75 3.71 -0.44
CA LYS A 162 20.93 2.86 -0.65
C LYS A 162 20.86 2.04 -1.94
N SER A 163 19.66 1.72 -2.42
CA SER A 163 19.49 0.99 -3.68
C SER A 163 20.01 1.79 -4.88
N GLY A 164 19.89 3.13 -4.84
CA GLY A 164 20.31 4.01 -5.93
C GLY A 164 19.53 3.78 -7.22
N ARG A 165 18.29 3.28 -7.13
CA ARG A 165 17.41 3.02 -8.28
C ARG A 165 16.30 4.08 -8.34
N ASP A 166 16.14 4.72 -9.49
CA ASP A 166 15.15 5.76 -9.76
C ASP A 166 13.70 5.26 -9.82
N ASN A 167 13.51 3.95 -10.01
CA ASN A 167 12.22 3.29 -9.99
C ASN A 167 11.88 2.62 -8.63
N VAL A 168 12.60 2.97 -7.55
CA VAL A 168 12.35 2.49 -6.18
C VAL A 168 11.89 3.63 -5.30
N GLY A 169 10.68 3.50 -4.78
CA GLY A 169 10.10 4.37 -3.76
C GLY A 169 9.72 3.59 -2.50
N VAL A 170 8.88 4.20 -1.68
CA VAL A 170 8.37 3.60 -0.45
C VAL A 170 6.86 3.76 -0.37
N MET A 171 6.22 2.91 0.42
CA MET A 171 4.84 3.13 0.81
C MET A 171 4.72 3.34 2.33
N PHE A 172 3.70 4.09 2.73
CA PHE A 172 3.25 4.15 4.11
C PHE A 172 2.13 3.13 4.31
N ASN A 173 2.22 2.32 5.35
CA ASN A 173 1.20 1.34 5.71
C ASN A 173 0.75 1.58 7.15
N LEU A 174 -0.47 2.11 7.32
CA LEU A 174 -0.96 2.58 8.61
C LEU A 174 -0.95 1.48 9.68
N CYS A 175 -1.50 0.30 9.40
CA CYS A 175 -1.60 -0.74 10.42
C CYS A 175 -0.23 -1.25 10.89
N HIS A 176 0.75 -1.35 9.98
CA HIS A 176 2.10 -1.74 10.34
C HIS A 176 2.85 -0.63 11.08
N PHE A 177 2.65 0.63 10.67
CA PHE A 177 3.21 1.78 11.39
C PHE A 177 2.72 1.79 12.84
N LEU A 178 1.42 1.71 13.08
CA LEU A 178 0.86 1.69 14.44
C LEU A 178 1.35 0.47 15.25
N LYS A 179 1.56 -0.68 14.60
CA LYS A 179 2.02 -1.91 15.25
C LYS A 179 3.49 -1.85 15.68
N VAL A 180 4.36 -1.26 14.84
CA VAL A 180 5.83 -1.33 15.02
C VAL A 180 6.37 -0.06 15.66
N GLU A 181 5.70 1.07 15.46
CA GLU A 181 6.14 2.40 15.89
C GLU A 181 5.06 3.09 16.76
N PRO A 182 4.50 2.40 17.79
CA PRO A 182 3.45 2.98 18.61
C PRO A 182 3.94 4.27 19.29
N GLY A 183 3.12 5.34 19.22
CA GLY A 183 3.47 6.66 19.78
C GLY A 183 4.51 7.47 18.99
N SER A 184 4.99 6.99 17.86
CA SER A 184 5.91 7.73 17.00
C SER A 184 5.23 8.95 16.35
N ASP A 185 6.04 9.95 16.00
CA ASP A 185 5.58 11.15 15.31
C ASP A 185 5.24 10.82 13.84
N LEU A 186 3.94 10.67 13.58
CA LEU A 186 3.41 10.38 12.25
C LEU A 186 3.79 11.47 11.23
N ARG A 187 3.73 12.75 11.64
CA ARG A 187 4.08 13.88 10.76
C ARG A 187 5.53 13.78 10.32
N LYS A 188 6.42 13.53 11.27
CA LYS A 188 7.85 13.35 10.96
C LYS A 188 8.06 12.17 10.02
N ALA A 189 7.42 11.02 10.28
CA ALA A 189 7.54 9.82 9.46
C ALA A 189 7.09 10.06 8.00
N ILE A 190 5.96 10.73 7.80
CA ILE A 190 5.44 11.10 6.47
C ILE A 190 6.34 12.12 5.79
N THR A 191 6.80 13.15 6.51
CA THR A 191 7.67 14.20 5.94
C THR A 191 9.02 13.63 5.51
N ASP A 192 9.65 12.78 6.32
CA ASP A 192 10.94 12.16 5.99
C ASP A 192 10.85 11.22 4.77
N ALA A 193 9.69 10.59 4.58
CA ALA A 193 9.42 9.71 3.45
C ALA A 193 8.98 10.46 2.18
N ALA A 194 8.52 11.70 2.29
CA ALA A 194 7.86 12.46 1.22
C ALA A 194 8.55 12.38 -0.16
N PRO A 195 9.89 12.53 -0.29
CA PRO A 195 10.55 12.47 -1.60
C PRO A 195 10.44 11.12 -2.30
N LEU A 196 10.15 10.04 -1.57
CA LEU A 196 10.09 8.67 -2.06
C LEU A 196 8.71 8.03 -1.85
N LEU A 197 7.75 8.73 -1.24
CA LEU A 197 6.44 8.21 -0.90
C LEU A 197 5.54 8.18 -2.16
N TRP A 198 5.34 7.00 -2.72
CA TRP A 198 4.55 6.82 -3.94
C TRP A 198 3.23 6.10 -3.72
N GLN A 199 3.04 5.50 -2.55
CA GLN A 199 1.82 4.77 -2.21
C GLN A 199 1.52 4.84 -0.72
N VAL A 200 0.24 4.81 -0.36
CA VAL A 200 -0.23 4.82 1.02
C VAL A 200 -1.30 3.76 1.19
N SER A 201 -1.27 3.03 2.29
CA SER A 201 -2.32 2.09 2.67
C SER A 201 -2.92 2.53 4.02
N ILE A 202 -4.24 2.62 4.05
CA ILE A 202 -5.01 3.02 5.23
C ILE A 202 -6.09 1.98 5.56
N ASN A 203 -6.62 2.06 6.76
CA ASN A 203 -7.73 1.27 7.28
C ASN A 203 -8.24 1.92 8.55
N GLY A 204 -9.43 1.57 9.04
CA GLY A 204 -9.85 1.92 10.39
C GLY A 204 -8.92 1.29 11.42
N ALA A 205 -8.59 2.03 12.46
CA ALA A 205 -7.67 1.58 13.50
C ALA A 205 -7.90 2.30 14.84
N ASP A 206 -7.64 1.60 15.93
CA ASP A 206 -7.48 2.20 17.24
C ASP A 206 -6.04 2.66 17.41
N LYS A 207 -5.82 3.95 17.74
CA LYS A 207 -4.46 4.53 17.89
C LYS A 207 -3.58 3.79 18.90
N GLN A 208 -4.18 3.27 19.96
CA GLN A 208 -3.52 2.50 21.01
C GLN A 208 -3.75 0.99 20.86
N GLY A 209 -4.21 0.55 19.69
CA GLY A 209 -4.46 -0.86 19.41
C GLY A 209 -3.19 -1.70 19.52
N THR A 210 -3.29 -2.88 20.12
CA THR A 210 -2.19 -3.84 20.26
C THR A 210 -2.40 -5.11 19.46
N SER A 211 -3.64 -5.47 19.16
CA SER A 211 -4.03 -6.60 18.34
C SER A 211 -4.28 -6.22 16.88
N TRP A 212 -4.11 -7.15 15.97
CA TRP A 212 -4.42 -6.89 14.56
C TRP A 212 -5.89 -6.51 14.32
N GLY A 213 -6.83 -7.07 15.10
CA GLY A 213 -8.26 -6.71 14.99
C GLY A 213 -8.58 -5.29 15.43
N GLN A 214 -7.73 -4.67 16.27
CA GLN A 214 -7.83 -3.25 16.64
C GLN A 214 -7.10 -2.35 15.64
N LEU A 215 -6.06 -2.87 14.98
CA LEU A 215 -5.23 -2.13 14.04
C LEU A 215 -5.69 -2.24 12.60
N ILE A 216 -6.59 -3.18 12.27
CA ILE A 216 -7.15 -3.36 10.92
C ILE A 216 -8.66 -3.53 11.04
N GLN A 217 -9.36 -2.46 10.74
CA GLN A 217 -10.83 -2.36 10.80
C GLN A 217 -11.35 -1.74 9.49
N THR A 218 -12.66 -1.75 9.28
CA THR A 218 -13.27 -0.93 8.21
C THR A 218 -13.02 0.55 8.50
N LEU A 219 -12.86 1.37 7.47
CA LEU A 219 -12.38 2.76 7.58
C LEU A 219 -13.27 3.66 8.46
N ASP A 220 -14.52 3.26 8.72
CA ASP A 220 -15.46 3.93 9.62
C ASP A 220 -15.31 3.57 11.10
N GLN A 221 -14.34 2.72 11.45
CA GLN A 221 -14.11 2.23 12.81
C GLN A 221 -12.77 2.71 13.36
N GLY A 222 -12.65 2.65 14.71
CA GLY A 222 -11.47 3.08 15.44
C GLY A 222 -11.44 4.59 15.66
N ASP A 223 -10.39 5.06 16.33
CA ASP A 223 -10.20 6.46 16.73
C ASP A 223 -9.01 7.13 16.02
N PHE A 224 -8.45 6.48 14.97
CA PHE A 224 -7.37 7.08 14.20
C PHE A 224 -7.87 8.26 13.37
N ASP A 225 -7.16 9.39 13.46
CA ASP A 225 -7.50 10.61 12.74
C ASP A 225 -7.02 10.56 11.27
N HIS A 226 -7.87 9.99 10.41
CA HIS A 226 -7.60 9.92 8.97
C HIS A 226 -7.55 11.30 8.33
N GLN A 227 -8.34 12.26 8.82
CA GLN A 227 -8.37 13.60 8.25
C GLN A 227 -7.03 14.30 8.44
N ALA A 228 -6.42 14.18 9.62
CA ALA A 228 -5.08 14.69 9.88
C ALA A 228 -4.03 14.02 8.96
N LEU A 229 -4.10 12.70 8.75
CA LEU A 229 -3.20 12.02 7.79
C LEU A 229 -3.37 12.55 6.37
N LEU A 230 -4.62 12.70 5.89
CA LEU A 230 -4.88 13.20 4.53
C LEU A 230 -4.40 14.65 4.37
N GLN A 231 -4.54 15.49 5.39
CA GLN A 231 -3.97 16.85 5.40
C GLN A 231 -2.44 16.83 5.28
N MET A 232 -1.76 15.92 6.01
CA MET A 232 -0.30 15.76 5.89
C MET A 232 0.10 15.34 4.47
N LEU A 233 -0.63 14.40 3.86
CA LEU A 233 -0.38 13.97 2.48
C LEU A 233 -0.55 15.13 1.47
N HIS A 234 -1.56 15.98 1.66
CA HIS A 234 -1.71 17.21 0.85
C HIS A 234 -0.53 18.18 1.06
N GLN A 235 -0.12 18.40 2.30
CA GLN A 235 0.98 19.32 2.62
C GLN A 235 2.32 18.91 1.99
N ILE A 236 2.58 17.61 1.85
CA ILE A 236 3.78 17.09 1.16
C ILE A 236 3.61 16.95 -0.35
N GLY A 237 2.44 17.29 -0.92
CA GLY A 237 2.17 17.17 -2.35
C GLY A 237 2.07 15.72 -2.84
N PHE A 238 1.59 14.79 -2.03
CA PHE A 238 1.46 13.38 -2.42
C PHE A 238 0.56 13.20 -3.64
N GLN A 239 1.05 12.48 -4.66
CA GLN A 239 0.36 12.25 -5.94
C GLN A 239 0.06 10.75 -6.21
N GLY A 240 0.28 9.90 -5.23
CA GLY A 240 0.11 8.44 -5.38
C GLY A 240 -1.33 7.96 -5.19
N ASN A 241 -1.47 6.66 -4.98
CA ASN A 241 -2.75 5.99 -4.78
C ASN A 241 -2.96 5.63 -3.31
N ILE A 242 -4.22 5.57 -2.88
CA ILE A 242 -4.59 5.15 -1.52
C ILE A 242 -5.18 3.74 -1.57
N GLY A 243 -4.50 2.79 -0.95
CA GLY A 243 -4.99 1.42 -0.76
C GLY A 243 -5.77 1.27 0.55
N PHE A 244 -6.83 0.47 0.55
CA PHE A 244 -7.50 0.09 1.79
C PHE A 244 -7.03 -1.31 2.20
N GLN A 245 -6.38 -1.39 3.37
CA GLN A 245 -6.02 -2.66 3.97
C GLN A 245 -7.30 -3.39 4.42
N CYS A 246 -7.47 -4.64 3.98
CA CYS A 246 -8.67 -5.43 4.26
C CYS A 246 -8.37 -6.72 5.03
N TYR A 247 -7.11 -6.96 5.39
CA TYR A 247 -6.67 -8.22 5.98
C TYR A 247 -7.41 -8.54 7.27
N ALA A 248 -7.97 -9.75 7.34
CA ALA A 248 -8.61 -10.33 8.53
C ALA A 248 -9.79 -9.53 9.11
N ILE A 249 -10.37 -8.58 8.38
CA ILE A 249 -11.61 -7.92 8.80
C ILE A 249 -12.73 -8.97 8.77
N ARG A 250 -13.36 -9.21 9.93
CA ARG A 250 -14.42 -10.21 10.05
C ARG A 250 -15.71 -9.75 9.37
N GLY A 251 -16.53 -10.71 8.95
CA GLY A 251 -17.85 -10.48 8.37
C GLY A 251 -17.87 -10.56 6.85
N ASP A 252 -18.92 -10.02 6.26
CA ASP A 252 -19.14 -10.04 4.82
C ASP A 252 -18.23 -9.03 4.10
N SER A 253 -17.50 -9.51 3.09
CA SER A 253 -16.52 -8.68 2.36
C SER A 253 -17.17 -7.51 1.62
N ARG A 254 -18.37 -7.70 1.04
CA ARG A 254 -19.08 -6.62 0.34
C ARG A 254 -19.49 -5.51 1.32
N GLN A 255 -20.00 -5.88 2.48
CA GLN A 255 -20.38 -4.91 3.52
C GLN A 255 -19.16 -4.17 4.05
N ASN A 256 -18.03 -4.86 4.31
CA ASN A 256 -16.80 -4.24 4.79
C ASN A 256 -16.22 -3.26 3.76
N LEU A 257 -16.21 -3.64 2.49
CA LEU A 257 -15.80 -2.75 1.39
C LEU A 257 -16.71 -1.53 1.29
N LYS A 258 -18.04 -1.75 1.38
CA LYS A 258 -19.02 -0.66 1.34
C LYS A 258 -18.82 0.33 2.49
N ARG A 259 -18.65 -0.14 3.72
CA ARG A 259 -18.39 0.69 4.89
C ARG A 259 -17.12 1.54 4.70
N SER A 260 -16.05 0.93 4.22
CA SER A 260 -14.78 1.61 4.02
C SER A 260 -14.86 2.69 2.92
N ILE A 261 -15.50 2.40 1.79
CA ILE A 261 -15.63 3.39 0.70
C ILE A 261 -16.62 4.51 1.05
N ASP A 262 -17.67 4.23 1.81
CA ASP A 262 -18.61 5.24 2.28
C ASP A 262 -17.96 6.18 3.32
N ALA A 263 -17.12 5.66 4.20
CA ALA A 263 -16.32 6.46 5.12
C ALA A 263 -15.32 7.35 4.35
N TRP A 264 -14.62 6.80 3.37
CA TRP A 264 -13.72 7.56 2.50
C TRP A 264 -14.41 8.75 1.81
N LYS A 265 -15.61 8.54 1.31
CA LYS A 265 -16.40 9.61 0.68
C LYS A 265 -16.74 10.77 1.63
N LYS A 266 -16.81 10.51 2.93
CA LYS A 266 -17.06 11.52 3.96
C LYS A 266 -15.79 12.29 4.38
N LEU A 267 -14.60 11.73 4.16
CA LEU A 267 -13.31 12.38 4.44
C LEU A 267 -12.86 13.36 3.34
N ARG A 268 -13.59 13.43 2.23
CA ARG A 268 -13.28 14.29 1.07
C ARG A 268 -13.72 15.74 1.28
#